data_b5d4e4b57f07389aa3621612f7ad1e6e
#
_entry.id   b5d4e4b57f07389aa3621612f7ad1e6e
#
_cell.length_a   1.000
_cell.length_b   1.000
_cell.length_c   1.000
_cell.angle_alpha   90.00
_cell.angle_beta   90.00
_cell.angle_gamma   90.00
#
_symmetry.space_group_name_H-M   'P 1'
#
loop_
_entity.id
_entity.type
_entity.pdbx_description
1 polymer ?
#
loop_
_entity_poly.entity_id
_entity_poly.type
_entity_poly.pdbx_seq_one_letter_code
_entity_poly.pdbx_strand_id
1 'polypeptide(L)'
;MNSKSERMSKLLSGAAVGSGDNPFVLKDPLVVMYQQDGKLVCQIHPAKGLDHKHYGLVICDLVRHVARAFRVDEDEVWKWVDKERRHPTTDVTQPS
;
A
#
# COMPACT_ATOMS: atom_id res chain seq x y z
N MET A 1 14.03 -20.44 -10.82
CA MET A 1 13.27 -20.26 -9.63
C MET A 1 12.86 -18.82 -9.47
N ASN A 2 11.65 -18.60 -9.06
CA ASN A 2 11.19 -17.24 -8.87
C ASN A 2 11.81 -16.62 -7.64
N SER A 3 12.39 -15.47 -7.84
CA SER A 3 12.86 -14.67 -6.73
C SER A 3 11.65 -14.06 -6.02
N LYS A 4 11.89 -13.55 -4.83
CA LYS A 4 10.84 -12.85 -4.11
C LYS A 4 10.35 -11.64 -4.89
N SER A 5 11.26 -10.91 -5.53
CA SER A 5 10.85 -9.72 -6.28
C SER A 5 10.00 -10.10 -7.49
N GLU A 6 10.28 -11.22 -8.10
CA GLU A 6 9.47 -11.69 -9.20
C GLU A 6 8.07 -12.05 -8.73
N ARG A 7 7.96 -12.69 -7.57
CA ARG A 7 6.66 -13.00 -7.00
C ARG A 7 5.90 -11.75 -6.63
N MET A 8 6.58 -10.79 -6.05
CA MET A 8 5.94 -9.53 -5.69
C MET A 8 5.43 -8.81 -6.93
N SER A 9 6.24 -8.78 -7.97
CA SER A 9 5.82 -8.17 -9.22
C SER A 9 4.58 -8.85 -9.76
N LYS A 10 4.55 -10.16 -9.67
CA LYS A 10 3.42 -10.95 -10.14
C LYS A 10 2.17 -10.67 -9.30
N LEU A 11 2.35 -10.53 -7.99
CA LEU A 11 1.24 -10.20 -7.12
C LEU A 11 0.65 -8.83 -7.48
N LEU A 12 1.52 -7.86 -7.68
CA LEU A 12 1.08 -6.50 -7.92
C LEU A 12 0.40 -6.35 -9.28
N SER A 13 0.92 -6.99 -10.30
CA SER A 13 0.34 -6.88 -11.63
C SER A 13 -0.64 -7.99 -11.92
N GLY A 14 -0.34 -9.21 -11.50
CA GLY A 14 -1.18 -10.34 -11.78
C GLY A 14 -2.50 -10.29 -11.04
N ALA A 15 -2.46 -9.86 -9.81
CA ALA A 15 -3.68 -9.71 -9.03
C ALA A 15 -4.60 -8.70 -9.70
N ALA A 16 -4.01 -7.65 -10.24
CA ALA A 16 -4.78 -6.63 -10.93
C ALA A 16 -5.46 -7.19 -12.18
N VAL A 17 -4.85 -8.15 -12.80
CA VAL A 17 -5.45 -8.79 -13.96
C VAL A 17 -6.70 -9.55 -13.58
N GLY A 18 -6.66 -10.20 -12.45
CA GLY A 18 -7.83 -10.84 -11.93
C GLY A 18 -8.40 -11.93 -12.80
N SER A 19 -7.57 -12.81 -13.32
CA SER A 19 -8.09 -13.96 -14.03
C SER A 19 -8.83 -14.88 -13.05
N GLY A 20 -9.78 -15.63 -13.51
CA GLY A 20 -10.63 -16.44 -12.67
C GLY A 20 -9.89 -17.41 -11.78
N ASP A 21 -8.77 -17.92 -12.22
CA ASP A 21 -7.96 -18.86 -11.45
C ASP A 21 -6.78 -18.21 -10.78
N ASN A 22 -6.70 -16.91 -10.79
CA ASN A 22 -5.64 -16.19 -10.12
C ASN A 22 -5.89 -16.20 -8.61
N PRO A 23 -5.00 -16.86 -7.83
CA PRO A 23 -5.19 -16.93 -6.39
C PRO A 23 -5.00 -15.58 -5.69
N PHE A 24 -4.58 -14.57 -6.41
CA PHE A 24 -4.30 -13.26 -5.84
C PHE A 24 -5.36 -12.23 -6.16
N VAL A 25 -6.53 -12.70 -6.59
CA VAL A 25 -7.65 -11.79 -6.80
C VAL A 25 -7.97 -11.12 -5.47
N LEU A 26 -8.01 -9.80 -5.50
CA LEU A 26 -8.32 -9.02 -4.31
C LEU A 26 -9.79 -9.12 -4.00
N LYS A 27 -10.08 -9.40 -2.73
CA LYS A 27 -11.43 -9.46 -2.26
C LYS A 27 -11.59 -8.39 -1.18
N ASP A 28 -12.49 -7.45 -1.42
CA ASP A 28 -12.79 -6.36 -0.50
C ASP A 28 -11.54 -5.56 -0.12
N PRO A 29 -10.80 -5.05 -1.10
CA PRO A 29 -9.62 -4.26 -0.78
C PRO A 29 -10.01 -2.97 -0.07
N LEU A 30 -9.24 -2.61 0.94
CA LEU A 30 -9.46 -1.36 1.67
C LEU A 30 -8.71 -0.21 1.03
N VAL A 31 -7.50 -0.48 0.58
CA VAL A 31 -6.63 0.51 -0.02
C VAL A 31 -5.90 -0.15 -1.18
N VAL A 32 -5.86 0.55 -2.29
CA VAL A 32 -5.05 0.12 -3.42
C VAL A 32 -4.11 1.27 -3.77
N MET A 33 -2.81 1.00 -3.72
CA MET A 33 -1.80 1.98 -4.06
C MET A 33 -0.95 1.46 -5.20
N TYR A 34 -0.67 2.32 -6.15
CA TYR A 34 0.18 1.93 -7.28
C TYR A 34 0.81 3.17 -7.89
N GLN A 35 1.81 2.95 -8.72
CA GLN A 35 2.45 4.05 -9.45
C GLN A 35 1.97 4.03 -10.88
N GLN A 36 1.66 5.22 -11.36
CA GLN A 36 1.24 5.41 -12.74
C GLN A 36 1.88 6.68 -13.26
N ASP A 37 2.65 6.55 -14.33
CA ASP A 37 3.34 7.68 -14.93
C ASP A 37 4.19 8.45 -13.92
N GLY A 38 4.86 7.72 -13.04
CA GLY A 38 5.72 8.30 -12.03
C GLY A 38 5.01 8.91 -10.85
N LYS A 39 3.70 8.80 -10.79
CA LYS A 39 2.90 9.34 -9.69
C LYS A 39 2.32 8.24 -8.85
N LEU A 40 2.27 8.47 -7.56
CA LEU A 40 1.64 7.53 -6.64
C LEU A 40 0.13 7.78 -6.63
N VAL A 41 -0.62 6.75 -6.97
CA VAL A 41 -2.08 6.79 -6.95
C VAL A 41 -2.57 5.94 -5.79
N CYS A 42 -3.51 6.48 -5.05
CA CYS A 42 -4.07 5.79 -3.91
C CYS A 42 -5.59 5.81 -4.02
N GLN A 43 -6.18 4.63 -4.01
CA GLN A 43 -7.62 4.49 -4.01
C GLN A 43 -8.06 3.92 -2.67
N ILE A 44 -8.98 4.60 -2.04
CA ILE A 44 -9.54 4.16 -0.77
C ILE A 44 -10.91 3.59 -1.07
N HIS A 45 -11.15 2.38 -0.59
CA HIS A 45 -12.41 1.69 -0.76
C HIS A 45 -13.05 1.49 0.60
N PRO A 46 -13.76 2.50 1.12
CA PRO A 46 -14.31 2.40 2.46
C PRO A 46 -15.29 1.23 2.56
N ALA A 47 -14.98 0.28 3.41
CA ALA A 47 -15.91 -0.79 3.68
C ALA A 47 -16.98 -0.29 4.63
N LYS A 48 -18.13 -0.94 4.57
CA LYS A 48 -19.24 -0.58 5.43
C LYS A 48 -18.82 -0.72 6.90
N GLY A 49 -19.04 0.33 7.67
CA GLY A 49 -18.71 0.32 9.09
C GLY A 49 -17.28 0.76 9.42
N LEU A 50 -16.47 1.05 8.40
CA LEU A 50 -15.11 1.53 8.64
C LEU A 50 -15.08 3.04 8.50
N ASP A 51 -14.33 3.68 9.38
CA ASP A 51 -14.16 5.13 9.35
C ASP A 51 -12.67 5.48 9.31
N HIS A 52 -12.39 6.78 9.38
CA HIS A 52 -11.01 7.24 9.31
C HIS A 52 -10.15 6.70 10.46
N LYS A 53 -10.76 6.38 11.60
CA LYS A 53 -10.01 5.83 12.72
C LYS A 53 -9.49 4.44 12.41
N HIS A 54 -10.31 3.64 11.74
CA HIS A 54 -9.88 2.32 11.30
C HIS A 54 -8.74 2.43 10.30
N TYR A 55 -8.81 3.43 9.42
CA TYR A 55 -7.73 3.63 8.47
C TYR A 55 -6.45 4.10 9.14
N GLY A 56 -6.55 4.79 10.27
CA GLY A 56 -5.37 5.08 11.08
C GLY A 56 -4.68 3.80 11.55
N LEU A 57 -5.48 2.82 11.96
CA LEU A 57 -4.92 1.52 12.35
C LEU A 57 -4.28 0.80 11.15
N VAL A 58 -4.93 0.88 10.00
CA VAL A 58 -4.39 0.28 8.78
C VAL A 58 -3.04 0.89 8.43
N ILE A 59 -2.91 2.21 8.59
CA ILE A 59 -1.66 2.90 8.31
C ILE A 59 -0.57 2.44 9.26
N CYS A 60 -0.88 2.31 10.54
CA CYS A 60 0.09 1.80 11.51
C CYS A 60 0.55 0.40 11.16
N ASP A 61 -0.38 -0.44 10.75
CA ASP A 61 -0.06 -1.79 10.36
C ASP A 61 0.82 -1.81 9.10
N LEU A 62 0.54 -0.91 8.18
CA LEU A 62 1.36 -0.77 6.99
C LEU A 62 2.80 -0.42 7.33
N VAL A 63 2.99 0.49 8.29
CA VAL A 63 4.33 0.87 8.73
C VAL A 63 5.09 -0.35 9.25
N ARG A 64 4.41 -1.21 10.02
CA ARG A 64 5.03 -2.43 10.51
C ARG A 64 5.41 -3.37 9.39
N HIS A 65 4.55 -3.50 8.39
CA HIS A 65 4.86 -4.33 7.23
C HIS A 65 6.06 -3.81 6.46
N VAL A 66 6.14 -2.49 6.29
CA VAL A 66 7.28 -1.88 5.61
C VAL A 66 8.57 -2.15 6.39
N ALA A 67 8.54 -1.94 7.70
CA ALA A 67 9.70 -2.17 8.53
C ALA A 67 10.20 -3.61 8.41
N ARG A 68 9.28 -4.56 8.44
CA ARG A 68 9.64 -5.98 8.31
C ARG A 68 10.18 -6.30 6.92
N ALA A 69 9.59 -5.72 5.88
CA ALA A 69 10.03 -5.98 4.52
C ALA A 69 11.46 -5.51 4.30
N PHE A 70 11.85 -4.42 4.93
CA PHE A 70 13.19 -3.86 4.79
C PHE A 70 14.11 -4.20 5.96
N ARG A 71 13.61 -4.94 6.93
CA ARG A 71 14.38 -5.38 8.11
C ARG A 71 14.98 -4.20 8.87
N VAL A 72 14.18 -3.20 9.09
CA VAL A 72 14.56 -2.04 9.88
C VAL A 72 13.61 -1.91 11.04
N ASP A 73 14.03 -1.13 12.03
CA ASP A 73 13.19 -0.83 13.17
C ASP A 73 11.98 -0.03 12.72
N GLU A 74 10.85 -0.28 13.32
CA GLU A 74 9.61 0.43 13.02
C GLU A 74 9.80 1.94 13.16
N ASP A 75 10.57 2.36 14.17
CA ASP A 75 10.82 3.78 14.41
C ASP A 75 11.55 4.44 13.24
N GLU A 76 12.36 3.68 12.50
CA GLU A 76 13.01 4.21 11.32
C GLU A 76 11.99 4.62 10.26
N VAL A 77 10.95 3.82 10.12
CA VAL A 77 9.90 4.14 9.16
C VAL A 77 9.10 5.35 9.63
N TRP A 78 8.75 5.38 10.92
CA TRP A 78 8.02 6.51 11.49
C TRP A 78 8.78 7.81 11.36
N LYS A 79 10.10 7.76 11.48
CA LYS A 79 10.95 8.92 11.30
C LYS A 79 10.74 9.55 9.92
N TRP A 80 10.70 8.73 8.89
CA TRP A 80 10.48 9.22 7.54
C TRP A 80 9.06 9.69 7.32
N VAL A 81 8.09 9.01 7.95
CA VAL A 81 6.70 9.45 7.91
C VAL A 81 6.56 10.85 8.53
N ASP A 82 7.16 11.06 9.68
CA ASP A 82 7.10 12.35 10.34
C ASP A 82 7.76 13.44 9.51
N LYS A 83 8.88 13.13 8.90
CA LYS A 83 9.58 14.08 8.07
C LYS A 83 8.74 14.49 6.86
N GLU A 84 8.12 13.52 6.22
CA GLU A 84 7.28 13.79 5.06
C GLU A 84 6.02 14.55 5.47
N ARG A 85 5.44 14.21 6.60
CA ARG A 85 4.25 14.88 7.09
C ARG A 85 4.50 16.36 7.36
N ARG A 86 5.68 16.69 7.87
CA ARG A 86 6.03 18.07 8.19
C ARG A 86 6.46 18.86 6.97
N HIS A 87 7.12 18.21 6.03
CA HIS A 87 7.62 18.83 4.82
C HIS A 87 7.31 17.94 3.63
N PRO A 88 6.05 17.96 3.17
CA PRO A 88 5.62 17.08 2.09
C PRO A 88 6.43 17.31 0.82
N THR A 89 6.87 16.23 0.21
CA THR A 89 7.60 16.28 -1.04
C THR A 89 6.74 15.82 -2.22
N THR A 90 5.53 15.34 -1.93
CA THR A 90 4.61 14.87 -2.97
C THR A 90 3.28 15.59 -2.83
N ASP A 91 2.62 15.77 -3.95
CA ASP A 91 1.27 16.31 -3.94
C ASP A 91 0.26 15.19 -3.77
N VAL A 92 -0.82 15.51 -3.08
CA VAL A 92 -1.93 14.58 -2.95
C VAL A 92 -2.78 14.69 -4.20
N THR A 93 -2.89 13.60 -4.92
CA THR A 93 -3.72 13.54 -6.11
C THR A 93 -4.92 12.67 -5.82
N GLN A 94 -6.10 13.22 -6.05
CA GLN A 94 -7.34 12.49 -5.87
C GLN A 94 -7.75 11.91 -7.22
N PRO A 95 -7.71 10.60 -7.37
CA PRO A 95 -8.05 9.98 -8.65
C PRO A 95 -9.55 9.97 -8.94
N SER A 96 -10.35 10.29 -7.96
CA SER A 96 -11.81 10.28 -8.17
C SER A 96 -12.46 11.50 -7.63
#